data_be4999b482c7d87c0a50cb3d0b44997f
#
_entry.id   be4999b482c7d87c0a50cb3d0b44997f
#
_cell.length_a   1.000
_cell.length_b   1.000
_cell.length_c   1.000
_cell.angle_alpha   90.00
_cell.angle_beta   90.00
_cell.angle_gamma   90.00
#
_symmetry.space_group_name_H-M   'P 1'
#
loop_
_entity.id
_entity.type
_entity.pdbx_description
1 polymer ?
#
loop_
_entity_poly.entity_id
_entity_poly.type
_entity_poly.pdbx_seq_one_letter_code
_entity_poly.pdbx_strand_id
1 'polypeptide(L)'
;GKKMKEEQNNTIQIDDFMKVDLRVARVEEASYVEGADKLLAIKLDLGDLGTKNVFAGIKSVYEPSDLINKLVVMVYNLAPRKMKFGISEGMILAASDSEGGIFVLSPDSGAQPGQKIK
;
A
#
# COMPACT_ATOMS: atom_id res chain seq x y z
N GLY A 1 23.66 26.49 2.53
CA GLY A 1 22.69 27.24 3.27
C GLY A 1 21.83 26.35 4.14
N LYS A 2 20.93 26.96 4.87
CA LYS A 2 20.01 26.24 5.77
C LYS A 2 19.15 25.22 5.02
N LYS A 3 18.70 25.56 3.85
CA LYS A 3 17.91 24.70 2.98
C LYS A 3 18.70 23.47 2.53
N MET A 4 19.95 23.65 2.16
CA MET A 4 20.83 22.53 1.80
C MET A 4 21.08 21.59 2.96
N LYS A 5 21.23 22.12 4.18
CA LYS A 5 21.38 21.31 5.38
C LYS A 5 20.14 20.47 5.65
N GLU A 6 18.95 21.03 5.46
CA GLU A 6 17.70 20.31 5.64
C GLU A 6 17.55 19.18 4.61
N GLU A 7 17.93 19.44 3.35
CA GLU A 7 17.93 18.41 2.31
C GLU A 7 18.90 17.28 2.63
N GLN A 8 20.11 17.59 3.09
CA GLN A 8 21.09 16.59 3.51
C GLN A 8 20.59 15.77 4.70
N ASN A 9 19.89 16.42 5.64
CA ASN A 9 19.34 15.75 6.82
C ASN A 9 18.14 14.85 6.47
N ASN A 10 17.53 15.07 5.30
CA ASN A 10 16.40 14.28 4.82
C ASN A 10 16.82 13.09 3.98
N THR A 11 18.10 12.97 3.68
CA THR A 11 18.58 11.79 2.95
C THR A 11 18.71 10.60 3.89
N ILE A 12 18.51 9.42 3.35
CA ILE A 12 18.68 8.16 4.10
C ILE A 12 19.76 7.32 3.42
N GLN A 13 20.32 6.41 4.17
CA GLN A 13 21.24 5.42 3.64
C GLN A 13 20.47 4.25 3.06
N ILE A 14 21.09 3.49 2.19
CA ILE A 14 20.45 2.31 1.59
C ILE A 14 19.99 1.31 2.67
N ASP A 15 20.76 1.19 3.77
CA ASP A 15 20.38 0.30 4.87
C ASP A 15 19.07 0.72 5.53
N ASP A 16 18.79 2.01 5.59
CA ASP A 16 17.52 2.50 6.12
C ASP A 16 16.35 2.09 5.23
N PHE A 17 16.53 2.22 3.92
CA PHE A 17 15.52 1.79 2.95
C PHE A 17 15.29 0.27 3.01
N MET A 18 16.36 -0.50 3.19
CA MET A 18 16.27 -1.96 3.24
C MET A 18 15.48 -2.49 4.44
N LYS A 19 15.21 -1.65 5.43
CA LYS A 19 14.33 -2.01 6.55
C LYS A 19 12.87 -2.09 6.13
N VAL A 20 12.49 -1.42 5.05
CA VAL A 20 11.13 -1.44 4.52
C VAL A 20 11.01 -2.61 3.55
N ASP A 21 10.10 -3.53 3.84
CA ASP A 21 9.86 -4.70 2.99
C ASP A 21 8.68 -4.40 2.06
N LEU A 22 9.00 -4.03 0.82
CA LEU A 22 7.99 -3.79 -0.21
C LEU A 22 7.76 -5.07 -1.02
N ARG A 23 6.49 -5.43 -1.20
CA ARG A 23 6.11 -6.64 -1.94
C ARG A 23 5.05 -6.35 -2.97
N VAL A 24 5.11 -7.10 -4.07
CA VAL A 24 4.00 -7.17 -5.02
C VAL A 24 2.90 -8.02 -4.39
N ALA A 25 1.67 -7.56 -4.49
CA ALA A 25 0.51 -8.29 -4.00
C ALA A 25 -0.62 -8.20 -5.03
N ARG A 26 -1.43 -9.25 -5.14
CA ARG A 26 -2.64 -9.23 -5.96
C ARG A 26 -3.84 -8.95 -5.07
N VAL A 27 -4.71 -8.06 -5.50
CA VAL A 27 -5.96 -7.82 -4.79
C VAL A 27 -6.88 -9.02 -5.03
N GLU A 28 -7.11 -9.78 -3.97
CA GLU A 28 -7.97 -10.97 -4.00
C GLU A 28 -9.43 -10.61 -3.74
N GLU A 29 -9.66 -9.71 -2.77
CA GLU A 29 -10.98 -9.21 -2.42
C GLU A 29 -10.88 -7.73 -2.10
N ALA A 30 -11.95 -7.00 -2.39
CA ALA A 30 -12.09 -5.60 -2.00
C ALA A 30 -13.56 -5.31 -1.70
N SER A 31 -13.82 -4.53 -0.66
CA SER A 31 -15.19 -4.20 -0.27
C SER A 31 -15.28 -2.85 0.41
N TYR A 32 -16.48 -2.29 0.41
CA TYR A 32 -16.78 -1.12 1.23
C TYR A 32 -16.79 -1.52 2.70
N VAL A 33 -16.49 -0.57 3.57
CA VAL A 33 -16.50 -0.74 5.01
C VAL A 33 -17.67 0.07 5.57
N GLU A 34 -18.63 -0.62 6.19
CA GLU A 34 -19.80 0.04 6.76
C GLU A 34 -19.36 1.04 7.83
N GLY A 35 -19.86 2.27 7.70
CA GLY A 35 -19.52 3.35 8.63
C GLY A 35 -18.21 4.07 8.34
N ALA A 36 -17.46 3.66 7.33
CA ALA A 36 -16.22 4.33 6.95
C ALA A 36 -16.42 5.18 5.69
N ASP A 37 -16.03 6.43 5.78
CA ASP A 37 -16.21 7.39 4.67
C ASP A 37 -15.10 7.32 3.62
N LYS A 38 -13.92 6.84 4.02
CA LYS A 38 -12.72 6.94 3.17
C LYS A 38 -12.05 5.61 2.89
N LEU A 39 -12.43 4.55 3.60
CA LEU A 39 -11.70 3.29 3.58
C LEU A 39 -12.36 2.23 2.69
N LEU A 40 -11.51 1.49 1.99
CA LEU A 40 -11.87 0.18 1.42
C LEU A 40 -11.13 -0.90 2.21
N ALA A 41 -11.78 -2.04 2.42
CA ALA A 41 -11.15 -3.23 2.99
C ALA A 41 -10.64 -4.07 1.83
N ILE A 42 -9.37 -4.46 1.90
CA ILE A 42 -8.69 -5.16 0.81
C ILE A 42 -7.96 -6.37 1.36
N LYS A 43 -8.19 -7.52 0.72
CA LYS A 43 -7.44 -8.74 1.00
C LYS A 43 -6.39 -8.93 -0.09
N LEU A 44 -5.13 -9.05 0.33
CA LEU A 44 -3.99 -9.13 -0.57
C LEU A 44 -3.40 -10.54 -0.57
N ASP A 45 -3.20 -11.07 -1.76
CA ASP A 45 -2.50 -12.35 -1.98
C ASP A 45 -1.02 -12.05 -2.23
N LEU A 46 -0.15 -12.64 -1.43
CA LEU A 46 1.30 -12.49 -1.53
C LEU A 46 1.99 -13.80 -1.91
N GLY A 47 1.27 -14.69 -2.58
CA GLY A 47 1.83 -15.98 -3.00
C GLY A 47 2.24 -16.82 -1.81
N ASP A 48 3.48 -17.31 -1.79
CA ASP A 48 3.98 -18.17 -0.72
C ASP A 48 4.02 -17.48 0.64
N LEU A 49 3.96 -16.16 0.69
CA LEU A 49 3.93 -15.41 1.95
C LEU A 49 2.52 -15.37 2.57
N GLY A 50 1.52 -15.92 1.88
CA GLY A 50 0.16 -15.94 2.40
C GLY A 50 -0.63 -14.68 2.05
N THR A 51 -1.56 -14.33 2.91
CA THR A 51 -2.46 -13.19 2.68
C THR A 51 -2.33 -12.15 3.78
N LYS A 52 -2.69 -10.90 3.43
CA LYS A 52 -2.77 -9.80 4.39
C LYS A 52 -4.06 -9.04 4.16
N ASN A 53 -4.67 -8.57 5.24
CA ASN A 53 -5.84 -7.70 5.18
C ASN A 53 -5.42 -6.29 5.53
N VAL A 54 -5.78 -5.33 4.66
CA VAL A 54 -5.44 -3.93 4.87
C VAL A 54 -6.68 -3.05 4.66
N PHE A 55 -6.65 -1.87 5.27
CA PHE A 55 -7.62 -0.81 4.98
C PHE A 55 -6.87 0.29 4.23
N ALA A 56 -7.45 0.76 3.13
CA ALA A 56 -6.83 1.78 2.31
C ALA A 56 -7.78 2.96 2.13
N GLY A 57 -7.27 4.17 2.32
CA GLY A 57 -8.04 5.41 2.22
C GLY A 57 -8.23 5.89 0.78
N ILE A 58 -8.76 5.02 -0.08
CA ILE A 58 -8.85 5.28 -1.52
C ILE A 58 -10.28 5.25 -2.05
N LYS A 59 -11.26 5.17 -1.16
CA LYS A 59 -12.67 5.05 -1.54
C LYS A 59 -13.16 6.21 -2.42
N SER A 60 -12.56 7.40 -2.26
CA SER A 60 -13.00 8.56 -3.04
C SER A 60 -12.67 8.44 -4.54
N VAL A 61 -11.74 7.57 -4.91
CA VAL A 61 -11.27 7.42 -6.29
C VAL A 61 -11.56 6.03 -6.86
N TYR A 62 -11.48 4.99 -6.03
CA TYR A 62 -11.63 3.60 -6.47
C TYR A 62 -12.89 2.96 -5.91
N GLU A 63 -13.59 2.23 -6.77
CA GLU A 63 -14.61 1.29 -6.34
C GLU A 63 -13.94 -0.08 -6.10
N PRO A 64 -14.50 -0.93 -5.22
CA PRO A 64 -13.92 -2.27 -5.00
C PRO A 64 -13.70 -3.06 -6.29
N SER A 65 -14.65 -3.01 -7.23
CA SER A 65 -14.55 -3.73 -8.50
C SER A 65 -13.37 -3.28 -9.37
N ASP A 66 -12.91 -2.03 -9.20
CA ASP A 66 -11.76 -1.53 -9.95
C ASP A 66 -10.45 -2.22 -9.54
N LEU A 67 -10.42 -2.77 -8.34
CA LEU A 67 -9.19 -3.27 -7.72
C LEU A 67 -9.02 -4.78 -7.85
N ILE A 68 -10.08 -5.53 -8.01
CA ILE A 68 -10.05 -7.00 -8.04
C ILE A 68 -9.07 -7.49 -9.10
N ASN A 69 -8.19 -8.40 -8.72
CA ASN A 69 -7.14 -8.99 -9.55
C ASN A 69 -6.00 -8.04 -9.96
N LYS A 70 -6.05 -6.79 -9.50
CA LYS A 70 -4.99 -5.83 -9.79
C LYS A 70 -3.74 -6.15 -8.96
N LEU A 71 -2.57 -6.02 -9.58
CA LEU A 71 -1.31 -6.09 -8.85
C LEU A 71 -1.01 -4.72 -8.25
N VAL A 72 -0.63 -4.71 -7.00
CA VAL A 72 -0.30 -3.49 -6.25
C VAL A 72 1.02 -3.67 -5.53
N VAL A 73 1.53 -2.60 -4.94
CA VAL A 73 2.73 -2.61 -4.12
C VAL A 73 2.31 -2.34 -2.68
N MET A 74 2.78 -3.18 -1.74
CA MET A 74 2.46 -2.98 -0.33
C MET A 74 3.71 -2.93 0.54
N VAL A 75 3.60 -2.25 1.66
CA VAL A 75 4.58 -2.37 2.75
C VAL A 75 4.18 -3.59 3.57
N TYR A 76 5.00 -4.64 3.46
CA TYR A 76 4.68 -5.94 4.04
C TYR A 76 4.97 -6.02 5.53
N ASN A 77 6.06 -5.40 5.97
CA ASN A 77 6.53 -5.52 7.36
C ASN A 77 6.16 -4.34 8.26
N LEU A 78 5.10 -3.62 7.91
CA LEU A 78 4.59 -2.56 8.76
C LEU A 78 3.87 -3.19 9.96
N ALA A 79 4.11 -2.65 11.16
CA ALA A 79 3.42 -3.14 12.35
C ALA A 79 1.89 -3.02 12.15
N PRO A 80 1.12 -4.05 12.53
CA PRO A 80 -0.33 -4.00 12.39
C PRO A 80 -0.92 -2.81 13.13
N ARG A 81 -1.93 -2.17 12.53
CA ARG A 81 -2.64 -1.05 13.16
C ARG A 81 -4.04 -1.49 13.54
N LYS A 82 -4.36 -1.30 14.83
CA LYS A 82 -5.72 -1.54 15.32
C LYS A 82 -6.57 -0.32 14.99
N MET A 83 -7.59 -0.52 14.18
CA MET A 83 -8.49 0.54 13.74
C MET A 83 -9.90 0.24 14.24
N LYS A 84 -10.80 1.23 14.13
CA LYS A 84 -12.19 1.07 14.52
C LYS A 84 -12.86 -0.12 13.81
N PHE A 85 -12.48 -0.39 12.57
CA PHE A 85 -13.14 -1.37 11.70
C PHE A 85 -12.42 -2.71 11.64
N GLY A 86 -11.27 -2.84 12.31
CA GLY A 86 -10.46 -4.06 12.29
C GLY A 86 -8.97 -3.74 12.31
N ILE A 87 -8.17 -4.74 12.01
CA ILE A 87 -6.71 -4.61 12.03
C ILE A 87 -6.20 -4.49 10.59
N SER A 88 -5.41 -3.43 10.32
CA SER A 88 -4.72 -3.29 9.05
C SER A 88 -3.31 -3.84 9.16
N GLU A 89 -2.98 -4.83 8.34
CA GLU A 89 -1.73 -5.60 8.45
C GLU A 89 -0.65 -5.11 7.49
N GLY A 90 -0.78 -3.91 7.00
CA GLY A 90 0.17 -3.32 6.07
C GLY A 90 -0.43 -2.11 5.39
N MET A 91 0.19 -1.69 4.30
CA MET A 91 -0.25 -0.49 3.59
C MET A 91 0.00 -0.66 2.10
N ILE A 92 -0.98 -0.28 1.29
CA ILE A 92 -0.83 -0.18 -0.16
C ILE A 92 -0.23 1.18 -0.48
N LEU A 93 0.70 1.23 -1.42
CA LEU A 93 1.31 2.48 -1.85
C LEU A 93 0.50 3.11 -2.98
N ALA A 94 0.35 4.42 -2.88
CA ALA A 94 -0.33 5.21 -3.90
C ALA A 94 0.32 6.60 -4.00
N ALA A 95 0.38 7.11 -5.21
CA ALA A 95 0.74 8.51 -5.43
C ALA A 95 -0.51 9.37 -5.27
N SER A 96 -0.32 10.63 -4.92
CA SER A 96 -1.44 11.55 -4.78
C SER A 96 -1.05 12.94 -5.27
N ASP A 97 -2.06 13.72 -5.66
CA ASP A 97 -1.86 15.13 -6.03
C ASP A 97 -2.67 16.03 -5.08
N SER A 98 -2.53 17.34 -5.26
CA SER A 98 -3.20 18.32 -4.42
C SER A 98 -4.70 18.47 -4.71
N GLU A 99 -5.19 17.84 -5.78
CA GLU A 99 -6.58 17.99 -6.25
C GLU A 99 -7.44 16.77 -5.92
N GLY A 100 -6.98 15.93 -5.01
CA GLY A 100 -7.72 14.75 -4.58
C GLY A 100 -7.49 13.50 -5.43
N GLY A 101 -6.55 13.57 -6.38
CA GLY A 101 -6.17 12.38 -7.16
C GLY A 101 -5.41 11.38 -6.31
N ILE A 102 -5.73 10.10 -6.50
CA ILE A 102 -5.07 8.98 -5.84
C ILE A 102 -4.75 7.95 -6.92
N PHE A 103 -3.50 7.54 -7.01
CA PHE A 103 -3.03 6.64 -8.07
C PHE A 103 -2.28 5.48 -7.44
N VAL A 104 -2.92 4.32 -7.38
CA VAL A 104 -2.33 3.11 -6.78
C VAL A 104 -1.14 2.66 -7.64
N LEU A 105 -0.02 2.35 -6.98
CA LEU A 105 1.16 1.84 -7.67
C LEU A 105 0.94 0.41 -8.11
N SER A 106 1.33 0.11 -9.35
CA SER A 106 1.21 -1.22 -9.93
C SER A 106 2.50 -1.55 -10.67
N PRO A 107 3.05 -2.78 -10.54
CA PRO A 107 4.21 -3.17 -11.30
C PRO A 107 3.83 -3.45 -12.76
N ASP A 108 4.84 -3.52 -13.62
CA ASP A 108 4.65 -3.97 -14.99
C ASP A 108 4.06 -5.37 -15.04
N SER A 109 3.45 -5.69 -16.18
CA SER A 109 2.87 -7.00 -16.42
C SER A 109 3.96 -8.09 -16.32
N GLY A 110 3.59 -9.23 -15.78
CA GLY A 110 4.52 -10.35 -15.56
C GLY A 110 5.03 -10.46 -14.14
N ALA A 111 4.89 -9.39 -13.33
CA ALA A 111 5.22 -9.49 -11.91
C ALA A 111 4.26 -10.46 -11.22
N GLN A 112 4.75 -11.08 -10.15
CA GLN A 112 4.00 -12.10 -9.42
C GLN A 112 3.84 -11.72 -7.95
N PRO A 113 2.72 -12.11 -7.32
CA PRO A 113 2.52 -11.88 -5.89
C PRO A 113 3.67 -12.44 -5.05
N GLY A 114 4.10 -11.67 -4.08
CA GLY A 114 5.16 -12.05 -3.16
C GLY A 114 6.55 -11.60 -3.59
N GLN A 115 6.72 -11.15 -4.83
CA GLN A 115 8.03 -10.67 -5.29
C GLN A 115 8.46 -9.43 -4.51
N LYS A 116 9.72 -9.41 -4.11
CA LYS A 116 10.30 -8.31 -3.35
C LYS A 116 10.68 -7.16 -4.28
N ILE A 117 10.36 -5.95 -3.85
CA ILE A 117 10.74 -4.73 -4.54
C ILE A 117 12.01 -4.18 -3.88
N LYS A 118 12.97 -3.82 -4.68
CA LYS A 118 14.27 -3.35 -4.18
C LYS A 118 14.88 -2.29 -5.10
#